data_2b83cf78da674e768c66f729a818ca7e
#
_entry.id   2b83cf78da674e768c66f729a818ca7e
#
_cell.length_a   1.000
_cell.length_b   1.000
_cell.length_c   1.000
_cell.angle_alpha   90.00
_cell.angle_beta   90.00
_cell.angle_gamma   90.00
#
_symmetry.space_group_name_H-M   'P 1'
#
loop_
_entity.id
_entity.type
_entity.pdbx_description
1 polymer ?
#
loop_
_entity_poly.entity_id
_entity_poly.type
_entity_poly.pdbx_seq_one_letter_code
_entity_poly.pdbx_strand_id
1 'polypeptide(L)'
;MEKKGLRYLFVLCVGIALTMMGCAGNAEKNQPSDVAATARDYHKQGVKYDGQWQMRLAELYYKKSFETLSDDPSQDWACYADAGYRYAYLMLQRGEVEGGLPIISTILKQMEDNKDFPSSQKSALLMLMAYFQQELNQTDEAKKTFAKVYDAMIECDGGVNKGDLNMAITCSSLFHAFCDMGDYDEASKWLRRMTEEFHVYEQNGDSLLIEEYRAHVALDSAKLFQTTGRAAEAAAVFDAIPRSRFFNPSTYSKAADYLMTAGRYGECADFYEKIDDTFMNKDSLRHSFDIISWYLSPRYLANRKAGRTAEALQIADEMSAAIDSAIEWQKKNDMAELTVIYQTHEKELALEESRAETRIHRILLVAIILITLLISYQLWRSHRNNRILMSKNRKLYAEIEQRRQEQQQEMEELQAAPEEELTTEQQLYRRLCALMEEKQLYTDESMNRDTLASLVGTNAKYVEQAIRQCSKGETVGDFINRYRLERVAYLLKNTDDSIAVIGEMCGIPSRSTLARLFRNAYGMTPTEYRKI
;
A
#
# COMPACT_ATOMS: atom_id res chain seq x y z
N MET A 1 -0.72 -6.15 -48.54
CA MET A 1 -1.69 -5.64 -47.54
C MET A 1 -1.40 -6.11 -46.10
N GLU A 2 -0.64 -7.19 -45.86
CA GLU A 2 -0.38 -7.76 -44.53
C GLU A 2 0.57 -6.95 -43.62
N LYS A 3 1.48 -6.17 -44.19
CA LYS A 3 2.42 -5.35 -43.36
C LYS A 3 1.77 -4.21 -42.55
N LYS A 4 0.59 -3.74 -42.95
CA LYS A 4 -0.13 -2.68 -42.26
C LYS A 4 -0.94 -3.22 -41.08
N GLY A 5 -1.54 -4.42 -41.19
CA GLY A 5 -2.35 -5.00 -40.13
C GLY A 5 -1.56 -5.33 -38.84
N LEU A 6 -0.35 -5.89 -39.00
CA LEU A 6 0.49 -6.26 -37.84
C LEU A 6 1.07 -5.04 -37.12
N ARG A 7 1.34 -3.96 -37.85
CA ARG A 7 1.74 -2.65 -37.22
C ARG A 7 0.57 -2.02 -36.45
N TYR A 8 -0.65 -2.11 -36.98
CA TYR A 8 -1.83 -1.57 -36.28
C TYR A 8 -2.15 -2.39 -35.03
N LEU A 9 -2.00 -3.72 -35.07
CA LEU A 9 -2.20 -4.56 -33.88
C LEU A 9 -1.17 -4.29 -32.78
N PHE A 10 0.10 -4.10 -33.17
CA PHE A 10 1.18 -3.75 -32.23
C PHE A 10 0.99 -2.36 -31.62
N VAL A 11 0.61 -1.36 -32.44
CA VAL A 11 0.31 -0.01 -31.95
C VAL A 11 -0.94 0.00 -31.07
N LEU A 12 -1.96 -0.80 -31.39
CA LEU A 12 -3.17 -0.93 -30.57
C LEU A 12 -2.86 -1.60 -29.21
N CYS A 13 -2.09 -2.68 -29.21
CA CYS A 13 -1.68 -3.37 -27.97
C CYS A 13 -0.77 -2.49 -27.11
N VAL A 14 0.16 -1.75 -27.70
CA VAL A 14 1.02 -0.80 -26.97
C VAL A 14 0.20 0.41 -26.49
N GLY A 15 -0.75 0.88 -27.30
CA GLY A 15 -1.67 1.96 -26.91
C GLY A 15 -2.57 1.57 -25.74
N ILE A 16 -3.14 0.36 -25.76
CA ILE A 16 -3.95 -0.18 -24.65
C ILE A 16 -3.08 -0.42 -23.40
N ALA A 17 -1.87 -0.94 -23.56
CA ALA A 17 -0.93 -1.11 -22.42
C ALA A 17 -0.51 0.24 -21.81
N LEU A 18 -0.27 1.26 -22.64
CA LEU A 18 0.08 2.61 -22.18
C LEU A 18 -1.12 3.33 -21.54
N THR A 19 -2.33 3.16 -22.06
CA THR A 19 -3.53 3.72 -21.42
C THR A 19 -3.85 3.01 -20.11
N MET A 20 -3.65 1.69 -20.03
CA MET A 20 -3.81 0.94 -18.78
C MET A 20 -2.69 1.26 -17.76
N MET A 21 -1.45 1.49 -18.20
CA MET A 21 -0.38 2.00 -17.35
C MET A 21 -0.61 3.46 -16.91
N GLY A 22 -1.15 4.31 -17.79
CA GLY A 22 -1.54 5.67 -17.45
C GLY A 22 -2.68 5.75 -16.45
N CYS A 23 -3.66 4.86 -16.54
CA CYS A 23 -4.71 4.71 -15.52
C CYS A 23 -4.21 4.05 -14.22
N ALA A 24 -3.17 3.19 -14.28
CA ALA A 24 -2.53 2.61 -13.10
C ALA A 24 -1.56 3.57 -12.40
N GLY A 25 -1.03 4.55 -13.12
CA GLY A 25 -0.15 5.60 -12.57
C GLY A 25 -0.90 6.73 -11.85
N ASN A 26 -2.24 6.83 -12.02
CA ASN A 26 -3.09 7.80 -11.33
C ASN A 26 -3.88 7.21 -10.14
N ALA A 27 -3.72 5.91 -9.84
CA ALA A 27 -4.23 5.31 -8.63
C ALA A 27 -3.04 5.01 -7.70
N GLU A 28 -2.94 5.83 -6.66
CA GLU A 28 -1.96 5.71 -5.56
C GLU A 28 -0.55 6.30 -5.81
N LYS A 29 -0.49 7.57 -6.20
CA LYS A 29 0.30 8.50 -5.40
C LYS A 29 -0.70 9.07 -4.38
N ASN A 30 -0.69 8.58 -3.15
CA ASN A 30 -1.16 9.37 -2.01
C ASN A 30 -0.33 10.66 -2.06
N GLN A 31 -0.94 11.74 -2.55
CA GLN A 31 -0.32 13.05 -2.43
C GLN A 31 -0.26 13.34 -0.92
N PRO A 32 0.78 14.00 -0.41
CA PRO A 32 0.88 14.39 0.99
C PRO A 32 -0.39 15.08 1.53
N SER A 33 -1.11 15.80 0.65
CA SER A 33 -2.42 16.42 0.93
C SER A 33 -3.55 15.45 1.25
N ASP A 34 -3.46 14.19 0.86
CA ASP A 34 -4.51 13.18 1.05
C ASP A 34 -4.42 12.53 2.45
N VAL A 35 -3.22 12.31 2.97
CA VAL A 35 -2.99 11.73 4.31
C VAL A 35 -3.48 12.71 5.39
N ALA A 36 -3.09 13.97 5.32
CA ALA A 36 -3.55 15.00 6.25
C ALA A 36 -5.06 15.24 6.16
N ALA A 37 -5.65 15.19 4.96
CA ALA A 37 -7.10 15.29 4.78
C ALA A 37 -7.82 14.11 5.43
N THR A 38 -7.32 12.89 5.25
CA THR A 38 -7.87 11.68 5.86
C THR A 38 -7.79 11.74 7.39
N ALA A 39 -6.65 12.16 7.94
CA ALA A 39 -6.48 12.33 9.38
C ALA A 39 -7.46 13.35 9.96
N ARG A 40 -7.63 14.51 9.31
CA ARG A 40 -8.63 15.52 9.70
C ARG A 40 -10.06 15.01 9.64
N ASP A 41 -10.39 14.16 8.68
CA ASP A 41 -11.73 13.57 8.60
C ASP A 41 -11.98 12.58 9.74
N TYR A 42 -10.99 11.76 10.10
CA TYR A 42 -11.07 10.93 11.31
C TYR A 42 -11.19 11.79 12.58
N HIS A 43 -10.39 12.85 12.70
CA HIS A 43 -10.47 13.77 13.83
C HIS A 43 -11.87 14.38 13.98
N LYS A 44 -12.48 14.87 12.89
CA LYS A 44 -13.86 15.39 12.89
C LYS A 44 -14.89 14.34 13.34
N GLN A 45 -14.71 13.08 12.92
CA GLN A 45 -15.59 11.99 13.38
C GLN A 45 -15.40 11.77 14.90
N GLY A 46 -14.17 11.79 15.37
CA GLY A 46 -13.86 11.72 16.81
C GLY A 46 -14.59 12.82 17.60
N VAL A 47 -14.46 14.08 17.18
CA VAL A 47 -15.15 15.23 17.80
C VAL A 47 -16.68 15.07 17.78
N LYS A 48 -17.23 14.58 16.68
CA LYS A 48 -18.69 14.32 16.56
C LYS A 48 -19.17 13.29 17.58
N TYR A 49 -18.47 12.16 17.69
CA TYR A 49 -18.84 11.09 18.62
C TYR A 49 -18.61 11.48 20.08
N ASP A 50 -17.56 12.23 20.38
CA ASP A 50 -17.29 12.83 21.68
C ASP A 50 -18.45 13.74 22.12
N GLY A 51 -18.88 14.64 21.24
CA GLY A 51 -20.06 15.49 21.48
C GLY A 51 -21.39 14.72 21.63
N GLN A 52 -21.46 13.46 21.22
CA GLN A 52 -22.59 12.55 21.40
C GLN A 52 -22.43 11.60 22.60
N TRP A 53 -21.37 11.75 23.41
CA TRP A 53 -21.03 10.88 24.54
C TRP A 53 -20.79 9.42 24.13
N GLN A 54 -20.41 9.19 22.88
CA GLN A 54 -20.04 7.86 22.34
C GLN A 54 -18.52 7.70 22.43
N MET A 55 -18.03 7.50 23.66
CA MET A 55 -16.61 7.63 23.97
C MET A 55 -15.72 6.58 23.31
N ARG A 56 -16.21 5.34 23.11
CA ARG A 56 -15.44 4.28 22.42
C ARG A 56 -15.26 4.57 20.92
N LEU A 57 -16.31 5.11 20.28
CA LEU A 57 -16.23 5.57 18.91
C LEU A 57 -15.34 6.80 18.76
N ALA A 58 -15.46 7.77 19.67
CA ALA A 58 -14.59 8.94 19.71
C ALA A 58 -13.13 8.51 19.81
N GLU A 59 -12.80 7.63 20.74
CA GLU A 59 -11.47 7.08 20.92
C GLU A 59 -10.94 6.37 19.68
N LEU A 60 -11.73 5.50 19.05
CA LEU A 60 -11.36 4.82 17.81
C LEU A 60 -10.98 5.81 16.71
N TYR A 61 -11.75 6.88 16.53
CA TYR A 61 -11.51 7.85 15.47
C TYR A 61 -10.35 8.80 15.80
N TYR A 62 -10.16 9.19 17.07
CA TYR A 62 -8.97 9.94 17.48
C TYR A 62 -7.70 9.11 17.33
N LYS A 63 -7.75 7.81 17.69
CA LYS A 63 -6.66 6.87 17.45
C LYS A 63 -6.31 6.77 15.97
N LYS A 64 -7.31 6.56 15.10
CA LYS A 64 -7.10 6.50 13.64
C LYS A 64 -6.49 7.79 13.09
N SER A 65 -6.94 8.94 13.56
CA SER A 65 -6.38 10.24 13.17
C SER A 65 -4.91 10.36 13.55
N PHE A 66 -4.59 10.03 14.80
CA PHE A 66 -3.23 10.06 15.33
C PHE A 66 -2.29 9.09 14.59
N GLU A 67 -2.71 7.82 14.41
CA GLU A 67 -1.92 6.80 13.72
C GLU A 67 -1.69 7.13 12.24
N THR A 68 -2.67 7.76 11.57
CA THR A 68 -2.54 8.19 10.16
C THR A 68 -1.40 9.19 9.96
N LEU A 69 -1.11 10.03 10.95
CA LEU A 69 -0.04 11.02 10.91
C LEU A 69 1.26 10.57 11.60
N SER A 70 1.28 9.38 12.23
CA SER A 70 2.42 8.92 13.04
C SER A 70 3.71 8.74 12.26
N ASP A 71 3.64 8.36 10.96
CA ASP A 71 4.82 8.18 10.11
C ASP A 71 5.41 9.53 9.67
N ASP A 72 4.58 10.55 9.49
CA ASP A 72 5.00 11.92 9.12
C ASP A 72 4.05 12.96 9.73
N PRO A 73 4.24 13.32 11.01
CA PRO A 73 3.42 14.31 11.70
C PRO A 73 3.52 15.73 11.12
N SER A 74 4.58 16.01 10.33
CA SER A 74 4.81 17.34 9.74
C SER A 74 3.74 17.74 8.73
N GLN A 75 2.96 16.79 8.23
CA GLN A 75 1.85 17.05 7.33
C GLN A 75 0.70 17.82 7.98
N ASP A 76 0.47 17.62 9.29
CA ASP A 76 -0.48 18.40 10.09
C ASP A 76 -0.19 18.24 11.59
N TRP A 77 0.77 19.02 12.09
CA TRP A 77 1.17 19.01 13.51
C TRP A 77 0.01 19.27 14.47
N ALA A 78 -0.89 20.19 14.12
CA ALA A 78 -2.00 20.57 14.99
C ALA A 78 -3.00 19.41 15.13
N CYS A 79 -3.37 18.76 14.02
CA CYS A 79 -4.25 17.62 14.03
C CYS A 79 -3.62 16.42 14.77
N TYR A 80 -2.33 16.17 14.53
CA TYR A 80 -1.58 15.10 15.20
C TYR A 80 -1.58 15.27 16.73
N ALA A 81 -1.25 16.47 17.21
CA ALA A 81 -1.18 16.74 18.66
C ALA A 81 -2.56 16.68 19.31
N ASP A 82 -3.60 17.27 18.70
CA ASP A 82 -4.95 17.28 19.27
C ASP A 82 -5.57 15.88 19.28
N ALA A 83 -5.39 15.12 18.19
CA ALA A 83 -5.86 13.73 18.12
C ALA A 83 -5.17 12.86 19.19
N GLY A 84 -3.86 12.96 19.33
CA GLY A 84 -3.11 12.24 20.33
C GLY A 84 -3.46 12.64 21.76
N TYR A 85 -3.65 13.94 22.02
CA TYR A 85 -4.13 14.46 23.29
C TYR A 85 -5.49 13.86 23.67
N ARG A 86 -6.48 13.94 22.76
CA ARG A 86 -7.84 13.45 23.02
C ARG A 86 -7.89 11.94 23.17
N TYR A 87 -7.13 11.22 22.37
CA TYR A 87 -7.00 9.77 22.50
C TYR A 87 -6.42 9.38 23.86
N ALA A 88 -5.31 9.99 24.26
CA ALA A 88 -4.70 9.72 25.58
C ALA A 88 -5.62 10.16 26.74
N TYR A 89 -6.34 11.28 26.61
CA TYR A 89 -7.28 11.75 27.62
C TYR A 89 -8.42 10.73 27.86
N LEU A 90 -8.99 10.16 26.81
CA LEU A 90 -10.02 9.11 26.94
C LEU A 90 -9.45 7.83 27.57
N MET A 91 -8.18 7.48 27.29
CA MET A 91 -7.50 6.38 27.97
C MET A 91 -7.33 6.64 29.45
N LEU A 92 -6.94 7.87 29.84
CA LEU A 92 -6.83 8.25 31.25
C LEU A 92 -8.16 8.12 31.99
N GLN A 93 -9.26 8.59 31.38
CA GLN A 93 -10.60 8.46 31.95
C GLN A 93 -11.03 7.02 32.20
N ARG A 94 -10.51 6.06 31.41
CA ARG A 94 -10.76 4.61 31.60
C ARG A 94 -9.76 3.93 32.50
N GLY A 95 -8.77 4.65 33.01
CA GLY A 95 -7.70 4.09 33.84
C GLY A 95 -6.64 3.31 33.06
N GLU A 96 -6.58 3.46 31.72
CA GLU A 96 -5.56 2.84 30.86
C GLU A 96 -4.28 3.71 30.82
N VAL A 97 -3.65 3.86 31.98
CA VAL A 97 -2.57 4.81 32.19
C VAL A 97 -1.30 4.42 31.44
N GLU A 98 -0.98 3.12 31.38
CA GLU A 98 0.25 2.63 30.74
C GLU A 98 0.27 2.89 29.21
N GLY A 99 -0.89 2.89 28.55
CA GLY A 99 -1.00 3.15 27.12
C GLY A 99 -0.96 4.62 26.73
N GLY A 100 -1.52 5.49 27.56
CA GLY A 100 -1.66 6.93 27.28
C GLY A 100 -0.36 7.73 27.46
N LEU A 101 0.40 7.44 28.50
CA LEU A 101 1.64 8.17 28.82
C LEU A 101 2.68 8.17 27.68
N PRO A 102 2.96 7.06 26.99
CA PRO A 102 3.88 7.04 25.85
C PRO A 102 3.44 7.95 24.70
N ILE A 103 2.13 8.05 24.42
CA ILE A 103 1.58 8.91 23.38
C ILE A 103 1.95 10.36 23.65
N ILE A 104 1.63 10.84 24.86
CA ILE A 104 1.92 12.23 25.27
C ILE A 104 3.42 12.51 25.29
N SER A 105 4.21 11.58 25.82
CA SER A 105 5.67 11.70 25.85
C SER A 105 6.28 11.82 24.46
N THR A 106 5.75 11.05 23.48
CA THR A 106 6.20 11.09 22.08
C THR A 106 5.89 12.44 21.45
N ILE A 107 4.67 12.95 21.62
CA ILE A 107 4.26 14.25 21.08
C ILE A 107 5.12 15.37 21.66
N LEU A 108 5.30 15.42 22.99
CA LEU A 108 6.12 16.44 23.66
C LEU A 108 7.57 16.40 23.19
N LYS A 109 8.16 15.20 23.00
CA LYS A 109 9.51 15.06 22.46
C LYS A 109 9.61 15.59 21.02
N GLN A 110 8.64 15.29 20.18
CA GLN A 110 8.60 15.81 18.81
C GLN A 110 8.46 17.34 18.78
N MET A 111 7.72 17.94 19.74
CA MET A 111 7.65 19.38 19.89
C MET A 111 8.99 20.01 20.29
N GLU A 112 9.81 19.31 21.08
CA GLU A 112 11.16 19.77 21.45
C GLU A 112 12.15 19.65 20.27
N ASP A 113 12.04 18.58 19.49
CA ASP A 113 12.95 18.29 18.39
C ASP A 113 12.65 19.11 17.11
N ASN A 114 11.41 19.63 16.95
CA ASN A 114 10.96 20.32 15.74
C ASN A 114 10.46 21.75 16.03
N LYS A 115 11.19 22.74 15.55
CA LYS A 115 10.83 24.16 15.75
C LYS A 115 9.54 24.60 15.05
N ASP A 116 9.15 23.88 13.97
CA ASP A 116 7.92 24.16 13.21
C ASP A 116 6.67 23.57 13.87
N PHE A 117 6.84 22.81 14.95
CA PHE A 117 5.71 22.26 15.68
C PHE A 117 5.07 23.36 16.54
N PRO A 118 3.77 23.67 16.37
CA PRO A 118 3.09 24.71 17.17
C PRO A 118 3.14 24.42 18.67
N SER A 119 3.60 25.38 19.45
CA SER A 119 3.68 25.24 20.91
C SER A 119 2.35 25.43 21.64
N SER A 120 1.29 25.84 20.92
CA SER A 120 -0.02 26.20 21.49
C SER A 120 -0.70 25.10 22.33
N GLN A 121 -0.40 23.84 22.08
CA GLN A 121 -0.97 22.70 22.82
C GLN A 121 -0.03 22.15 23.91
N LYS A 122 1.18 22.68 24.04
CA LYS A 122 2.21 22.18 24.96
C LYS A 122 1.75 22.16 26.41
N SER A 123 1.05 23.20 26.84
CA SER A 123 0.54 23.31 28.22
C SER A 123 -0.51 22.23 28.54
N ALA A 124 -1.44 21.96 27.59
CA ALA A 124 -2.45 20.93 27.76
C ALA A 124 -1.83 19.51 27.78
N LEU A 125 -0.85 19.26 26.93
CA LEU A 125 -0.11 17.99 26.91
C LEU A 125 0.71 17.79 28.21
N LEU A 126 1.36 18.82 28.72
CA LEU A 126 2.07 18.77 30.02
C LEU A 126 1.11 18.52 31.16
N MET A 127 -0.05 19.18 31.16
CA MET A 127 -1.10 18.97 32.16
C MET A 127 -1.54 17.51 32.17
N LEU A 128 -1.85 16.95 30.99
CA LEU A 128 -2.28 15.56 30.82
C LEU A 128 -1.17 14.57 31.24
N MET A 129 0.09 14.85 30.87
CA MET A 129 1.25 14.06 31.29
C MET A 129 1.37 14.02 32.82
N ALA A 130 1.17 15.16 33.48
CA ALA A 130 1.25 15.22 34.92
C ALA A 130 0.13 14.43 35.62
N TYR A 131 -1.08 14.43 35.07
CA TYR A 131 -2.16 13.55 35.56
C TYR A 131 -1.84 12.07 35.38
N PHE A 132 -1.27 11.65 34.25
CA PHE A 132 -0.80 10.27 34.08
C PHE A 132 0.26 9.89 35.09
N GLN A 133 1.21 10.79 35.36
CA GLN A 133 2.25 10.58 36.39
C GLN A 133 1.64 10.46 37.78
N GLN A 134 0.62 11.26 38.09
CA GLN A 134 -0.10 11.19 39.35
C GLN A 134 -0.82 9.85 39.53
N GLU A 135 -1.53 9.38 38.55
CA GLU A 135 -2.20 8.08 38.56
C GLU A 135 -1.21 6.90 38.72
N LEU A 136 0.00 7.05 38.18
CA LEU A 136 1.09 6.08 38.34
C LEU A 136 1.80 6.21 39.71
N ASN A 137 1.32 7.07 40.61
CA ASN A 137 1.94 7.39 41.92
C ASN A 137 3.36 8.00 41.78
N GLN A 138 3.69 8.60 40.64
CA GLN A 138 4.94 9.32 40.38
C GLN A 138 4.81 10.79 40.83
N THR A 139 4.49 11.00 42.09
CA THR A 139 4.11 12.32 42.65
C THR A 139 5.17 13.39 42.44
N ASP A 140 6.45 13.06 42.62
CA ASP A 140 7.53 14.03 42.46
C ASP A 140 7.73 14.46 41.00
N GLU A 141 7.55 13.54 40.07
CA GLU A 141 7.61 13.85 38.63
C GLU A 141 6.37 14.64 38.19
N ALA A 142 5.19 14.28 38.68
CA ALA A 142 3.96 15.03 38.44
C ALA A 142 4.09 16.48 38.86
N LYS A 143 4.61 16.75 40.09
CA LYS A 143 4.86 18.11 40.59
C LYS A 143 5.79 18.92 39.68
N LYS A 144 6.89 18.31 39.21
CA LYS A 144 7.83 18.96 38.28
C LYS A 144 7.17 19.26 36.91
N THR A 145 6.31 18.36 36.46
CA THR A 145 5.61 18.53 35.17
C THR A 145 4.53 19.60 35.27
N PHE A 146 3.72 19.59 36.37
CA PHE A 146 2.74 20.65 36.63
C PHE A 146 3.38 22.04 36.70
N ALA A 147 4.55 22.17 37.33
CA ALA A 147 5.26 23.45 37.43
C ALA A 147 5.63 24.05 36.06
N LYS A 148 5.80 23.21 35.00
CA LYS A 148 6.13 23.66 33.65
C LYS A 148 4.90 24.14 32.83
N VAL A 149 3.68 23.77 33.26
CA VAL A 149 2.45 24.05 32.50
C VAL A 149 2.24 25.54 32.28
N TYR A 150 2.39 26.33 33.34
CA TYR A 150 2.17 27.78 33.29
C TYR A 150 3.20 28.48 32.40
N ASP A 151 4.49 28.11 32.49
CA ASP A 151 5.54 28.67 31.67
C ASP A 151 5.30 28.33 30.18
N ALA A 152 4.84 27.10 29.88
CA ALA A 152 4.47 26.70 28.53
C ALA A 152 3.30 27.48 27.95
N MET A 153 2.36 27.98 28.79
CA MET A 153 1.29 28.87 28.29
C MET A 153 1.82 30.25 27.93
N ILE A 154 2.80 30.76 28.66
CA ILE A 154 3.40 32.08 28.38
C ILE A 154 4.28 32.02 27.12
N GLU A 155 5.02 30.92 26.94
CA GLU A 155 5.97 30.72 25.85
C GLU A 155 5.33 30.36 24.50
N CYS A 156 4.01 30.02 24.49
CA CYS A 156 3.38 29.59 23.25
C CYS A 156 3.29 30.71 22.21
N ASP A 157 3.40 30.34 20.94
CA ASP A 157 3.25 31.26 19.80
C ASP A 157 1.86 31.92 19.79
N GLY A 158 1.84 33.24 19.89
CA GLY A 158 0.60 34.00 20.05
C GLY A 158 0.18 34.23 21.49
N GLY A 159 1.06 33.94 22.42
CA GLY A 159 1.05 34.04 23.88
C GLY A 159 -0.27 34.44 24.51
N VAL A 160 -0.73 33.65 25.48
CA VAL A 160 -1.87 34.09 26.30
C VAL A 160 -1.43 35.36 27.02
N ASN A 161 -2.06 36.48 26.73
CA ASN A 161 -1.75 37.75 27.38
C ASN A 161 -1.99 37.60 28.90
N LYS A 162 -1.10 38.20 29.69
CA LYS A 162 -1.37 38.32 31.13
C LYS A 162 -2.77 38.86 31.36
N GLY A 163 -3.53 38.19 32.21
CA GLY A 163 -4.93 38.54 32.47
C GLY A 163 -5.93 37.90 31.51
N ASP A 164 -5.52 36.91 30.68
CA ASP A 164 -6.48 36.03 30.02
C ASP A 164 -7.12 35.11 31.05
N LEU A 165 -8.42 34.92 30.98
CA LEU A 165 -9.15 34.05 31.88
C LEU A 165 -8.61 32.61 31.89
N ASN A 166 -8.11 32.12 30.79
CA ASN A 166 -7.51 30.79 30.68
C ASN A 166 -6.25 30.63 31.57
N MET A 167 -5.51 31.73 31.82
CA MET A 167 -4.38 31.70 32.75
C MET A 167 -4.87 31.48 34.19
N ALA A 168 -5.93 32.19 34.59
CA ALA A 168 -6.53 32.03 35.93
C ALA A 168 -7.14 30.62 36.08
N ILE A 169 -7.80 30.08 35.05
CA ILE A 169 -8.36 28.71 35.05
C ILE A 169 -7.24 27.67 35.19
N THR A 170 -6.14 27.83 34.47
CA THR A 170 -4.99 26.93 34.57
C THR A 170 -4.37 26.99 35.94
N CYS A 171 -4.20 28.18 36.53
CA CYS A 171 -3.73 28.32 37.90
C CYS A 171 -4.66 27.65 38.91
N SER A 172 -6.00 27.74 38.74
CA SER A 172 -6.98 27.01 39.56
C SER A 172 -6.80 25.49 39.44
N SER A 173 -6.60 24.96 38.22
CA SER A 173 -6.36 23.54 38.01
C SER A 173 -5.06 23.07 38.71
N LEU A 174 -3.98 23.85 38.61
CA LEU A 174 -2.72 23.59 39.30
C LEU A 174 -2.90 23.66 40.81
N PHE A 175 -3.63 24.66 41.31
CA PHE A 175 -3.96 24.77 42.74
C PHE A 175 -4.62 23.49 43.25
N HIS A 176 -5.65 22.99 42.55
CA HIS A 176 -6.33 21.75 42.93
C HIS A 176 -5.40 20.54 42.88
N ALA A 177 -4.62 20.37 41.80
CA ALA A 177 -3.67 19.28 41.69
C ALA A 177 -2.66 19.22 42.85
N PHE A 178 -2.12 20.37 43.26
CA PHE A 178 -1.22 20.43 44.43
C PHE A 178 -1.95 20.21 45.77
N CYS A 179 -3.19 20.66 45.92
CA CYS A 179 -4.01 20.31 47.07
C CYS A 179 -4.25 18.80 47.17
N ASP A 180 -4.57 18.14 46.09
CA ASP A 180 -4.83 16.69 46.04
C ASP A 180 -3.57 15.88 46.36
N MET A 181 -2.38 16.41 46.02
CA MET A 181 -1.08 15.85 46.43
C MET A 181 -0.67 16.22 47.87
N GLY A 182 -1.47 17.01 48.58
CA GLY A 182 -1.18 17.46 49.95
C GLY A 182 -0.08 18.51 50.06
N ASP A 183 0.33 19.12 48.94
CA ASP A 183 1.37 20.16 48.91
C ASP A 183 0.75 21.56 48.99
N TYR A 184 0.32 21.93 50.18
CA TYR A 184 -0.38 23.19 50.42
C TYR A 184 0.53 24.43 50.31
N ASP A 185 1.83 24.27 50.43
CA ASP A 185 2.78 25.37 50.22
C ASP A 185 2.83 25.75 48.73
N GLU A 186 2.92 24.77 47.86
CA GLU A 186 2.89 24.99 46.42
C GLU A 186 1.48 25.43 45.96
N ALA A 187 0.43 24.81 46.48
CA ALA A 187 -0.96 25.21 46.23
C ALA A 187 -1.19 26.70 46.56
N SER A 188 -0.63 27.19 47.69
CA SER A 188 -0.68 28.63 48.08
C SER A 188 -0.07 29.55 47.01
N LYS A 189 1.01 29.14 46.36
CA LYS A 189 1.64 29.94 45.30
C LYS A 189 0.74 30.00 44.06
N TRP A 190 0.13 28.88 43.70
CA TRP A 190 -0.79 28.83 42.57
C TRP A 190 -2.07 29.61 42.81
N LEU A 191 -2.62 29.57 44.01
CA LEU A 191 -3.77 30.41 44.39
C LEU A 191 -3.45 31.90 44.29
N ARG A 192 -2.27 32.31 44.76
CA ARG A 192 -1.83 33.70 44.65
C ARG A 192 -1.73 34.11 43.18
N ARG A 193 -1.10 33.26 42.35
CA ARG A 193 -0.95 33.52 40.91
C ARG A 193 -2.30 33.59 40.18
N MET A 194 -3.23 32.68 40.53
CA MET A 194 -4.60 32.72 40.06
C MET A 194 -5.27 34.06 40.39
N THR A 195 -5.10 34.54 41.61
CA THR A 195 -5.66 35.82 42.08
C THR A 195 -5.05 37.00 41.31
N GLU A 196 -3.74 36.98 41.07
CA GLU A 196 -3.04 38.00 40.29
C GLU A 196 -3.54 38.04 38.80
N GLU A 197 -3.62 36.88 38.13
CA GLU A 197 -4.10 36.79 36.75
C GLU A 197 -5.58 37.21 36.67
N PHE A 198 -6.40 36.78 37.62
CA PHE A 198 -7.81 37.15 37.63
C PHE A 198 -8.00 38.66 37.89
N HIS A 199 -7.17 39.28 38.75
CA HIS A 199 -7.22 40.71 39.01
C HIS A 199 -6.92 41.55 37.75
N VAL A 200 -6.03 41.07 36.89
CA VAL A 200 -5.78 41.70 35.60
C VAL A 200 -6.99 41.54 34.65
N TYR A 201 -7.62 40.35 34.66
CA TYR A 201 -8.84 40.09 33.88
C TYR A 201 -10.01 40.96 34.32
N GLU A 202 -10.19 41.20 35.61
CA GLU A 202 -11.26 42.04 36.17
C GLU A 202 -11.29 43.46 35.59
N GLN A 203 -10.14 43.98 35.12
CA GLN A 203 -10.05 45.33 34.59
C GLN A 203 -10.71 45.50 33.19
N ASN A 204 -10.75 44.43 32.39
CA ASN A 204 -11.16 44.51 31.01
C ASN A 204 -12.06 43.33 30.55
N GLY A 205 -12.42 42.40 31.45
CA GLY A 205 -13.16 41.18 31.11
C GLY A 205 -14.68 41.36 31.07
N ASP A 206 -15.37 40.28 30.68
CA ASP A 206 -16.84 40.23 30.66
C ASP A 206 -17.37 40.24 32.12
N SER A 207 -18.30 41.14 32.41
CA SER A 207 -18.87 41.35 33.74
C SER A 207 -19.55 40.11 34.35
N LEU A 208 -20.18 39.25 33.53
CA LEU A 208 -20.79 38.01 34.00
C LEU A 208 -19.73 37.00 34.43
N LEU A 209 -18.71 36.84 33.64
CA LEU A 209 -17.58 35.94 33.94
C LEU A 209 -16.76 36.46 35.16
N ILE A 210 -16.57 37.77 35.26
CA ILE A 210 -15.90 38.37 36.43
C ILE A 210 -16.58 37.97 37.72
N GLU A 211 -17.89 38.11 37.83
CA GLU A 211 -18.65 37.78 39.01
C GLU A 211 -18.61 36.28 39.35
N GLU A 212 -18.64 35.43 38.33
CA GLU A 212 -18.51 33.98 38.49
C GLU A 212 -17.12 33.60 38.99
N TYR A 213 -16.06 34.07 38.33
CA TYR A 213 -14.69 33.72 38.69
C TYR A 213 -14.23 34.37 40.02
N ARG A 214 -14.80 35.51 40.43
CA ARG A 214 -14.61 36.04 41.77
C ARG A 214 -15.08 35.05 42.85
N ALA A 215 -16.22 34.38 42.61
CA ALA A 215 -16.67 33.31 43.50
C ALA A 215 -15.74 32.09 43.48
N HIS A 216 -15.16 31.71 42.34
CA HIS A 216 -14.16 30.64 42.27
C HIS A 216 -12.91 30.95 43.10
N VAL A 217 -12.32 32.13 42.91
CA VAL A 217 -11.14 32.56 43.68
C VAL A 217 -11.41 32.55 45.19
N ALA A 218 -12.60 33.03 45.58
CA ALA A 218 -12.99 33.05 47.00
C ALA A 218 -13.19 31.63 47.56
N LEU A 219 -13.82 30.72 46.83
CA LEU A 219 -14.01 29.31 47.21
C LEU A 219 -12.68 28.56 47.34
N ASP A 220 -11.79 28.71 46.36
CA ASP A 220 -10.46 28.11 46.41
C ASP A 220 -9.63 28.67 47.58
N SER A 221 -9.76 29.97 47.89
CA SER A 221 -9.15 30.59 49.06
C SER A 221 -9.72 30.02 50.35
N ALA A 222 -11.05 29.88 50.48
CA ALA A 222 -11.70 29.30 51.65
C ALA A 222 -11.27 27.84 51.87
N LYS A 223 -11.16 27.03 50.80
CA LYS A 223 -10.66 25.66 50.86
C LYS A 223 -9.23 25.61 51.40
N LEU A 224 -8.32 26.43 50.88
CA LEU A 224 -6.93 26.48 51.34
C LEU A 224 -6.84 26.90 52.81
N PHE A 225 -7.54 27.96 53.22
CA PHE A 225 -7.53 28.42 54.60
C PHE A 225 -8.06 27.35 55.53
N GLN A 226 -9.13 26.64 55.15
CA GLN A 226 -9.68 25.56 55.96
C GLN A 226 -8.69 24.40 56.12
N THR A 227 -8.05 23.97 55.05
CA THR A 227 -7.11 22.84 55.07
C THR A 227 -5.80 23.17 55.78
N THR A 228 -5.39 24.44 55.79
CA THR A 228 -4.19 24.93 56.50
C THR A 228 -4.47 25.38 57.96
N GLY A 229 -5.67 25.08 58.49
CA GLY A 229 -6.02 25.37 59.91
C GLY A 229 -6.47 26.81 60.21
N ARG A 230 -6.69 27.62 59.17
CA ARG A 230 -7.15 29.03 59.29
C ARG A 230 -8.69 29.11 59.15
N ALA A 231 -9.39 28.32 60.00
CA ALA A 231 -10.84 28.12 59.85
C ALA A 231 -11.67 29.42 60.00
N ALA A 232 -11.28 30.38 60.85
CA ALA A 232 -11.98 31.65 60.98
C ALA A 232 -11.91 32.51 59.68
N GLU A 233 -10.75 32.53 59.06
CA GLU A 233 -10.55 33.25 57.78
C GLU A 233 -11.29 32.56 56.63
N ALA A 234 -11.25 31.22 56.58
CA ALA A 234 -12.02 30.42 55.63
C ALA A 234 -13.52 30.74 55.72
N ALA A 235 -14.09 30.75 56.93
CA ALA A 235 -15.50 31.07 57.13
C ALA A 235 -15.83 32.52 56.70
N ALA A 236 -14.97 33.48 57.04
CA ALA A 236 -15.16 34.87 56.67
C ALA A 236 -15.20 35.07 55.14
N VAL A 237 -14.30 34.40 54.39
CA VAL A 237 -14.27 34.46 52.94
C VAL A 237 -15.48 33.77 52.31
N PHE A 238 -15.84 32.58 52.79
CA PHE A 238 -16.98 31.83 52.28
C PHE A 238 -18.32 32.55 52.52
N ASP A 239 -18.52 33.05 53.75
CA ASP A 239 -19.78 33.72 54.13
C ASP A 239 -19.95 35.08 53.46
N ALA A 240 -18.89 35.68 52.93
CA ALA A 240 -18.92 36.90 52.13
C ALA A 240 -19.42 36.68 50.69
N ILE A 241 -19.41 35.42 50.18
CA ILE A 241 -19.87 35.12 48.83
C ILE A 241 -21.38 35.18 48.76
N PRO A 242 -22.01 35.93 47.81
CA PRO A 242 -23.44 35.95 47.64
C PRO A 242 -23.97 34.53 47.35
N ARG A 243 -24.97 34.06 48.12
CA ARG A 243 -25.49 32.68 48.02
C ARG A 243 -26.03 32.35 46.65
N SER A 244 -26.52 33.33 45.88
CA SER A 244 -26.95 33.16 44.48
C SER A 244 -25.83 32.67 43.55
N ARG A 245 -24.56 32.90 43.90
CA ARG A 245 -23.38 32.50 43.13
C ARG A 245 -22.98 31.03 43.33
N PHE A 246 -23.51 30.38 44.37
CA PHE A 246 -23.27 28.94 44.58
C PHE A 246 -24.10 28.05 43.67
N PHE A 247 -25.14 28.56 43.04
CA PHE A 247 -26.05 27.80 42.17
C PHE A 247 -25.67 27.91 40.71
N ASN A 248 -24.35 27.85 40.41
CA ASN A 248 -23.82 27.77 39.10
C ASN A 248 -23.11 26.39 38.96
N PRO A 249 -23.20 25.69 37.83
CA PRO A 249 -22.53 24.40 37.61
C PRO A 249 -21.06 24.40 37.93
N SER A 250 -20.38 25.53 37.75
CA SER A 250 -18.94 25.68 37.97
C SER A 250 -18.54 25.92 39.45
N THR A 251 -19.44 26.43 40.28
CA THR A 251 -19.14 26.83 41.67
C THR A 251 -19.75 25.94 42.76
N TYR A 252 -20.89 25.26 42.44
CA TYR A 252 -21.59 24.51 43.50
C TYR A 252 -20.75 23.38 44.10
N SER A 253 -19.97 22.65 43.31
CA SER A 253 -19.13 21.56 43.80
C SER A 253 -18.05 22.07 44.76
N LYS A 254 -17.44 23.22 44.49
CA LYS A 254 -16.46 23.87 45.34
C LYS A 254 -17.09 24.36 46.63
N ALA A 255 -18.29 24.92 46.57
CA ALA A 255 -19.03 25.36 47.76
C ALA A 255 -19.41 24.18 48.67
N ALA A 256 -19.89 23.08 48.09
CA ALA A 256 -20.20 21.86 48.81
C ALA A 256 -18.93 21.21 49.45
N ASP A 257 -17.83 21.17 48.71
CA ASP A 257 -16.53 20.65 49.20
C ASP A 257 -16.02 21.46 50.41
N TYR A 258 -16.11 22.80 50.34
CA TYR A 258 -15.79 23.64 51.48
C TYR A 258 -16.68 23.33 52.69
N LEU A 259 -18.01 23.29 52.53
CA LEU A 259 -18.94 23.02 53.65
C LEU A 259 -18.69 21.65 54.30
N MET A 260 -18.39 20.64 53.49
CA MET A 260 -18.00 19.31 53.97
C MET A 260 -16.70 19.33 54.78
N THR A 261 -15.68 20.02 54.29
CA THR A 261 -14.37 20.11 54.90
C THR A 261 -14.42 20.95 56.17
N ALA A 262 -15.26 21.97 56.22
CA ALA A 262 -15.51 22.83 57.39
C ALA A 262 -16.39 22.17 58.45
N GLY A 263 -16.93 20.97 58.21
CA GLY A 263 -17.83 20.29 59.14
C GLY A 263 -19.23 20.90 59.23
N ARG A 264 -19.61 21.79 58.31
CA ARG A 264 -20.93 22.44 58.20
C ARG A 264 -21.93 21.53 57.49
N TYR A 265 -22.05 20.27 57.95
CA TYR A 265 -22.76 19.19 57.27
C TYR A 265 -24.25 19.47 57.04
N GLY A 266 -24.94 20.13 58.00
CA GLY A 266 -26.32 20.49 57.85
C GLY A 266 -26.56 21.49 56.73
N GLU A 267 -25.71 22.50 56.65
CA GLU A 267 -25.76 23.48 55.56
C GLU A 267 -25.40 22.86 54.21
N CYS A 268 -24.46 21.92 54.19
CA CYS A 268 -24.13 21.19 53.01
C CYS A 268 -25.30 20.32 52.49
N ALA A 269 -26.02 19.66 53.39
CA ALA A 269 -27.23 18.90 53.06
C ALA A 269 -28.33 19.78 52.47
N ASP A 270 -28.63 20.93 53.13
CA ASP A 270 -29.58 21.93 52.65
C ASP A 270 -29.16 22.52 51.29
N PHE A 271 -27.86 22.63 51.05
CA PHE A 271 -27.31 23.12 49.82
C PHE A 271 -27.59 22.14 48.65
N TYR A 272 -27.36 20.83 48.87
CA TYR A 272 -27.67 19.81 47.89
C TYR A 272 -29.14 19.67 47.56
N GLU A 273 -30.04 19.87 48.52
CA GLU A 273 -31.48 19.88 48.31
C GLU A 273 -31.90 20.99 47.34
N LYS A 274 -31.30 22.17 47.42
CA LYS A 274 -31.56 23.28 46.49
C LYS A 274 -30.97 23.07 45.09
N ILE A 275 -29.87 22.32 44.99
CA ILE A 275 -29.29 21.97 43.66
C ILE A 275 -30.20 21.04 42.91
N ASP A 276 -30.87 20.10 43.59
CA ASP A 276 -31.76 19.12 42.97
C ASP A 276 -32.83 19.79 42.11
N ASP A 277 -33.41 20.86 42.64
CA ASP A 277 -34.44 21.62 41.94
C ASP A 277 -33.95 22.35 40.69
N THR A 278 -32.66 22.67 40.61
CA THR A 278 -32.09 23.57 39.60
C THR A 278 -31.43 22.84 38.44
N PHE A 279 -30.74 21.73 38.72
CA PHE A 279 -29.85 21.08 37.77
C PHE A 279 -30.25 19.68 37.30
N MET A 280 -31.11 18.99 38.07
CA MET A 280 -31.35 17.55 37.89
C MET A 280 -32.44 17.21 36.85
N ASN A 281 -32.99 18.21 36.20
CA ASN A 281 -34.11 18.02 35.25
C ASN A 281 -33.70 17.60 33.80
N LYS A 282 -32.39 17.22 33.61
CA LYS A 282 -31.94 16.74 32.31
C LYS A 282 -31.85 15.21 32.30
N ASP A 283 -32.71 14.54 31.53
CA ASP A 283 -32.76 13.08 31.42
C ASP A 283 -31.42 12.40 31.11
N SER A 284 -30.53 13.08 30.39
CA SER A 284 -29.20 12.54 30.04
C SER A 284 -28.23 12.38 31.23
N LEU A 285 -28.40 13.20 32.30
CA LEU A 285 -27.53 13.13 33.47
C LEU A 285 -27.93 12.00 34.44
N ARG A 286 -29.20 11.56 34.41
CA ARG A 286 -29.74 10.53 35.30
C ARG A 286 -29.16 9.13 35.09
N HIS A 287 -28.49 8.89 33.94
CA HIS A 287 -27.91 7.60 33.56
C HIS A 287 -26.38 7.57 33.56
N SER A 288 -25.73 8.60 34.11
CA SER A 288 -24.27 8.70 34.18
C SER A 288 -23.75 8.33 35.55
N PHE A 289 -22.64 7.56 35.62
CA PHE A 289 -21.92 7.32 36.86
C PHE A 289 -21.39 8.62 37.47
N ASP A 290 -21.19 9.65 36.70
CA ASP A 290 -20.74 10.95 37.19
C ASP A 290 -21.71 11.55 38.20
N ILE A 291 -23.03 11.43 37.99
CA ILE A 291 -24.04 11.93 38.90
C ILE A 291 -23.93 11.28 40.28
N ILE A 292 -23.53 10.01 40.32
CA ILE A 292 -23.36 9.26 41.55
C ILE A 292 -22.15 9.80 42.33
N SER A 293 -21.04 10.04 41.62
CA SER A 293 -19.77 10.46 42.24
C SER A 293 -19.79 11.91 42.68
N TRP A 294 -20.27 12.85 41.86
CA TRP A 294 -20.16 14.27 42.17
C TRP A 294 -21.42 14.87 42.79
N TYR A 295 -22.56 14.15 42.79
CA TYR A 295 -23.80 14.66 43.37
C TYR A 295 -24.40 13.74 44.44
N LEU A 296 -24.81 12.50 44.12
CA LEU A 296 -25.53 11.64 45.05
C LEU A 296 -24.65 11.17 46.20
N SER A 297 -23.42 10.75 45.99
CA SER A 297 -22.53 10.29 47.02
C SER A 297 -22.14 11.40 48.03
N PRO A 298 -21.75 12.61 47.60
CA PRO A 298 -21.51 13.72 48.53
C PRO A 298 -22.80 14.14 49.27
N ARG A 299 -23.96 14.18 48.63
CA ARG A 299 -25.27 14.48 49.25
C ARG A 299 -25.62 13.46 50.34
N TYR A 300 -25.44 12.17 50.03
CA TYR A 300 -25.58 11.10 51.00
C TYR A 300 -24.66 11.32 52.23
N LEU A 301 -23.40 11.58 51.98
CA LEU A 301 -22.41 11.77 53.03
C LEU A 301 -22.69 12.99 53.91
N ALA A 302 -23.16 14.10 53.30
CA ALA A 302 -23.58 15.31 53.99
C ALA A 302 -24.74 15.03 54.95
N ASN A 303 -25.82 14.39 54.46
CA ASN A 303 -26.99 14.05 55.27
C ASN A 303 -26.61 13.07 56.41
N ARG A 304 -25.82 12.03 56.11
CA ARG A 304 -25.37 11.06 57.11
C ARG A 304 -24.55 11.74 58.21
N LYS A 305 -23.62 12.62 57.87
CA LYS A 305 -22.81 13.36 58.86
C LYS A 305 -23.59 14.40 59.63
N ALA A 306 -24.64 14.98 59.02
CA ALA A 306 -25.58 15.88 59.67
C ALA A 306 -26.56 15.18 60.63
N GLY A 307 -26.55 13.85 60.71
CA GLY A 307 -27.49 13.06 61.52
C GLY A 307 -28.88 12.90 60.90
N ARG A 308 -29.09 13.26 59.65
CA ARG A 308 -30.36 13.15 58.90
C ARG A 308 -30.47 11.72 58.33
N THR A 309 -30.76 10.75 59.20
CA THR A 309 -30.70 9.34 58.85
C THR A 309 -31.76 8.91 57.83
N ALA A 310 -32.95 9.45 57.91
CA ALA A 310 -34.04 9.11 56.97
C ALA A 310 -33.75 9.61 55.55
N GLU A 311 -33.29 10.86 55.43
CA GLU A 311 -32.89 11.45 54.16
C GLU A 311 -31.66 10.75 53.56
N ALA A 312 -30.69 10.39 54.39
CA ALA A 312 -29.54 9.62 53.92
C ALA A 312 -29.93 8.23 53.38
N LEU A 313 -30.89 7.55 54.03
CA LEU A 313 -31.39 6.25 53.56
C LEU A 313 -32.09 6.39 52.20
N GLN A 314 -32.95 7.42 52.05
CA GLN A 314 -33.62 7.71 50.80
C GLN A 314 -32.59 7.97 49.66
N ILE A 315 -31.55 8.75 49.92
CA ILE A 315 -30.50 9.01 48.93
C ILE A 315 -29.73 7.74 48.58
N ALA A 316 -29.51 6.83 49.56
CA ALA A 316 -28.87 5.55 49.28
C ALA A 316 -29.71 4.67 48.33
N ASP A 317 -31.05 4.69 48.48
CA ASP A 317 -31.97 4.00 47.55
C ASP A 317 -31.92 4.67 46.15
N GLU A 318 -31.90 6.01 46.09
CA GLU A 318 -31.74 6.76 44.84
C GLU A 318 -30.38 6.42 44.17
N MET A 319 -29.30 6.27 44.94
CA MET A 319 -27.99 5.87 44.42
C MET A 319 -28.01 4.46 43.83
N SER A 320 -28.66 3.49 44.53
CA SER A 320 -28.80 2.11 44.01
C SER A 320 -29.54 2.09 42.69
N ALA A 321 -30.68 2.80 42.61
CA ALA A 321 -31.45 2.91 41.38
C ALA A 321 -30.66 3.59 40.22
N ALA A 322 -29.87 4.63 40.57
CA ALA A 322 -29.02 5.33 39.61
C ALA A 322 -27.87 4.44 39.11
N ILE A 323 -27.27 3.61 39.98
CA ILE A 323 -26.23 2.65 39.62
C ILE A 323 -26.80 1.62 38.64
N ASP A 324 -27.94 1.02 38.94
CA ASP A 324 -28.58 0.02 38.06
C ASP A 324 -28.92 0.63 36.69
N SER A 325 -29.47 1.84 36.69
CA SER A 325 -29.80 2.57 35.46
C SER A 325 -28.54 2.93 34.63
N ALA A 326 -27.47 3.37 35.30
CA ALA A 326 -26.21 3.71 34.62
C ALA A 326 -25.55 2.45 34.04
N ILE A 327 -25.57 1.32 34.75
CA ILE A 327 -25.06 0.03 34.24
C ILE A 327 -25.86 -0.42 33.02
N GLU A 328 -27.20 -0.34 33.07
CA GLU A 328 -28.04 -0.74 31.93
C GLU A 328 -27.81 0.16 30.72
N TRP A 329 -27.75 1.48 30.92
CA TRP A 329 -27.48 2.45 29.86
C TRP A 329 -26.08 2.25 29.25
N GLN A 330 -25.06 2.04 30.10
CA GLN A 330 -23.71 1.79 29.64
C GLN A 330 -23.61 0.50 28.82
N LYS A 331 -24.26 -0.58 29.28
CA LYS A 331 -24.31 -1.84 28.51
C LYS A 331 -24.95 -1.64 27.13
N LYS A 332 -26.08 -0.92 27.05
CA LYS A 332 -26.77 -0.63 25.79
C LYS A 332 -25.90 0.22 24.87
N ASN A 333 -25.29 1.26 25.43
CA ASN A 333 -24.43 2.17 24.68
C ASN A 333 -23.16 1.46 24.19
N ASP A 334 -22.46 0.74 25.07
CA ASP A 334 -21.29 -0.06 24.73
C ASP A 334 -21.60 -1.10 23.65
N MET A 335 -22.76 -1.79 23.74
CA MET A 335 -23.19 -2.75 22.72
C MET A 335 -23.44 -2.07 21.38
N ALA A 336 -24.09 -0.90 21.37
CA ALA A 336 -24.32 -0.15 20.14
C ALA A 336 -23.01 0.33 19.51
N GLU A 337 -22.11 0.90 20.33
CA GLU A 337 -20.80 1.36 19.86
C GLU A 337 -19.94 0.20 19.36
N LEU A 338 -19.85 -0.91 20.10
CA LEU A 338 -19.10 -2.12 19.69
C LEU A 338 -19.66 -2.71 18.40
N THR A 339 -20.98 -2.67 18.21
CA THR A 339 -21.61 -3.11 16.95
C THR A 339 -21.15 -2.27 15.77
N VAL A 340 -21.12 -0.94 15.94
CA VAL A 340 -20.64 -0.02 14.89
C VAL A 340 -19.13 -0.23 14.63
N ILE A 341 -18.34 -0.40 15.68
CA ILE A 341 -16.90 -0.67 15.58
C ILE A 341 -16.67 -1.97 14.80
N TYR A 342 -17.39 -3.05 15.16
CA TYR A 342 -17.28 -4.33 14.48
C TYR A 342 -17.68 -4.23 13.00
N GLN A 343 -18.82 -3.61 12.70
CA GLN A 343 -19.26 -3.42 11.31
C GLN A 343 -18.28 -2.57 10.49
N THR A 344 -17.67 -1.58 11.12
CA THR A 344 -16.65 -0.75 10.46
C THR A 344 -15.42 -1.56 10.15
N HIS A 345 -14.96 -2.37 11.10
CA HIS A 345 -13.81 -3.26 10.92
C HIS A 345 -14.07 -4.33 9.83
N GLU A 346 -15.26 -4.94 9.82
CA GLU A 346 -15.65 -5.90 8.77
C GLU A 346 -15.62 -5.25 7.37
N LYS A 347 -16.14 -4.02 7.25
CA LYS A 347 -16.09 -3.27 5.99
C LYS A 347 -14.66 -2.93 5.56
N GLU A 348 -13.79 -2.58 6.49
CA GLU A 348 -12.37 -2.31 6.22
C GLU A 348 -11.65 -3.57 5.73
N LEU A 349 -11.84 -4.72 6.39
CA LEU A 349 -11.30 -6.01 5.97
C LEU A 349 -11.80 -6.41 4.58
N ALA A 350 -13.11 -6.29 4.31
CA ALA A 350 -13.68 -6.60 3.00
C ALA A 350 -13.12 -5.68 1.89
N LEU A 351 -12.87 -4.41 2.22
CA LEU A 351 -12.26 -3.47 1.29
C LEU A 351 -10.79 -3.82 1.00
N GLU A 352 -10.03 -4.21 2.02
CA GLU A 352 -8.64 -4.67 1.86
C GLU A 352 -8.57 -5.96 1.01
N GLU A 353 -9.46 -6.91 1.26
CA GLU A 353 -9.58 -8.15 0.48
C GLU A 353 -9.87 -7.83 -1.01
N SER A 354 -10.86 -6.99 -1.27
CA SER A 354 -11.20 -6.54 -2.62
C SER A 354 -10.05 -5.80 -3.32
N ARG A 355 -9.30 -4.97 -2.58
CA ARG A 355 -8.08 -4.32 -3.10
C ARG A 355 -6.97 -5.32 -3.40
N ALA A 356 -6.78 -6.34 -2.56
CA ALA A 356 -5.80 -7.40 -2.77
C ALA A 356 -6.16 -8.22 -4.02
N GLU A 357 -7.41 -8.64 -4.18
CA GLU A 357 -7.90 -9.33 -5.39
C GLU A 357 -7.69 -8.49 -6.65
N THR A 358 -8.03 -7.20 -6.60
CA THR A 358 -7.81 -6.28 -7.72
C THR A 358 -6.32 -6.16 -8.09
N ARG A 359 -5.42 -6.15 -7.11
CA ARG A 359 -3.96 -6.16 -7.34
C ARG A 359 -3.51 -7.45 -8.04
N ILE A 360 -3.99 -8.60 -7.57
CA ILE A 360 -3.68 -9.91 -8.19
C ILE A 360 -4.17 -9.94 -9.64
N HIS A 361 -5.41 -9.52 -9.91
CA HIS A 361 -5.94 -9.47 -11.28
C HIS A 361 -5.13 -8.55 -12.20
N ARG A 362 -4.68 -7.38 -11.72
CA ARG A 362 -3.80 -6.49 -12.50
C ARG A 362 -2.45 -7.15 -12.82
N ILE A 363 -1.83 -7.82 -11.85
CA ILE A 363 -0.56 -8.54 -12.07
C ILE A 363 -0.73 -9.65 -13.11
N LEU A 364 -1.80 -10.45 -13.01
CA LEU A 364 -2.10 -11.51 -13.97
C LEU A 364 -2.33 -10.94 -15.38
N LEU A 365 -3.03 -9.83 -15.49
CA LEU A 365 -3.30 -9.18 -16.79
C LEU A 365 -2.01 -8.68 -17.45
N VAL A 366 -1.11 -8.07 -16.68
CA VAL A 366 0.22 -7.66 -17.17
C VAL A 366 1.05 -8.87 -17.59
N ALA A 367 1.04 -9.96 -16.83
CA ALA A 367 1.74 -11.19 -17.17
C ALA A 367 1.22 -11.79 -18.50
N ILE A 368 -0.10 -11.83 -18.70
CA ILE A 368 -0.71 -12.31 -19.96
C ILE A 368 -0.28 -11.44 -21.14
N ILE A 369 -0.28 -10.12 -20.98
CA ILE A 369 0.18 -9.19 -22.04
C ILE A 369 1.65 -9.45 -22.37
N LEU A 370 2.52 -9.62 -21.39
CA LEU A 370 3.94 -9.91 -21.62
C LEU A 370 4.14 -11.24 -22.35
N ILE A 371 3.41 -12.30 -21.98
CA ILE A 371 3.46 -13.61 -22.63
C ILE A 371 2.98 -13.50 -24.09
N THR A 372 1.89 -12.79 -24.35
CA THR A 372 1.38 -12.62 -25.72
C THR A 372 2.35 -11.83 -26.60
N LEU A 373 3.00 -10.80 -26.06
CA LEU A 373 4.05 -10.07 -26.75
C LEU A 373 5.26 -10.95 -27.06
N LEU A 374 5.69 -11.79 -26.13
CA LEU A 374 6.79 -12.74 -26.31
C LEU A 374 6.47 -13.76 -27.42
N ILE A 375 5.28 -14.35 -27.40
CA ILE A 375 4.81 -15.28 -28.43
C ILE A 375 4.76 -14.59 -29.80
N SER A 376 4.21 -13.40 -29.87
CA SER A 376 4.12 -12.61 -31.10
C SER A 376 5.52 -12.28 -31.65
N TYR A 377 6.46 -11.93 -30.79
CA TYR A 377 7.86 -11.70 -31.17
C TYR A 377 8.53 -12.99 -31.70
N GLN A 378 8.32 -14.13 -31.04
CA GLN A 378 8.87 -15.43 -31.48
C GLN A 378 8.29 -15.84 -32.86
N LEU A 379 7.00 -15.67 -33.05
CA LEU A 379 6.35 -15.94 -34.33
C LEU A 379 6.89 -15.03 -35.45
N TRP A 380 7.03 -13.73 -35.18
CA TRP A 380 7.60 -12.77 -36.12
C TRP A 380 9.06 -13.12 -36.48
N ARG A 381 9.88 -13.45 -35.45
CA ARG A 381 11.28 -13.89 -35.65
C ARG A 381 11.37 -15.16 -36.49
N SER A 382 10.54 -16.16 -36.22
CA SER A 382 10.48 -17.41 -36.98
C SER A 382 10.08 -17.16 -38.43
N HIS A 383 9.06 -16.34 -38.66
CA HIS A 383 8.60 -15.99 -39.99
C HIS A 383 9.67 -15.21 -40.79
N ARG A 384 10.38 -14.32 -40.15
CA ARG A 384 11.50 -13.58 -40.74
C ARG A 384 12.64 -14.52 -41.12
N ASN A 385 13.02 -15.44 -40.23
CA ASN A 385 14.09 -16.42 -40.49
C ASN A 385 13.71 -17.36 -41.69
N ASN A 386 12.48 -17.84 -41.74
CA ASN A 386 11.99 -18.66 -42.81
C ASN A 386 12.04 -17.93 -44.18
N ARG A 387 11.68 -16.64 -44.23
CA ARG A 387 11.79 -15.84 -45.46
C ARG A 387 13.25 -15.68 -45.92
N ILE A 388 14.18 -15.47 -45.00
CA ILE A 388 15.61 -15.35 -45.32
C ILE A 388 16.12 -16.69 -45.87
N LEU A 389 15.74 -17.82 -45.24
CA LEU A 389 16.13 -19.15 -45.67
C LEU A 389 15.60 -19.47 -47.08
N MET A 390 14.33 -19.19 -47.34
CA MET A 390 13.72 -19.33 -48.65
C MET A 390 14.44 -18.51 -49.74
N SER A 391 14.82 -17.29 -49.45
CA SER A 391 15.54 -16.44 -50.41
C SER A 391 16.95 -16.97 -50.71
N LYS A 392 17.65 -17.52 -49.70
CA LYS A 392 18.97 -18.17 -49.86
C LYS A 392 18.84 -19.45 -50.73
N ASN A 393 17.85 -20.27 -50.43
CA ASN A 393 17.60 -21.49 -51.19
C ASN A 393 17.29 -21.19 -52.68
N ARG A 394 16.51 -20.15 -52.96
CA ARG A 394 16.24 -19.72 -54.36
C ARG A 394 17.51 -19.26 -55.09
N LYS A 395 18.38 -18.52 -54.43
CA LYS A 395 19.66 -18.10 -55.02
C LYS A 395 20.55 -19.30 -55.32
N LEU A 396 20.68 -20.23 -54.40
CA LEU A 396 21.47 -21.45 -54.58
C LEU A 396 20.92 -22.30 -55.75
N TYR A 397 19.60 -22.41 -55.83
CA TYR A 397 18.97 -23.11 -56.96
C TYR A 397 19.30 -22.46 -58.30
N ALA A 398 19.23 -21.14 -58.40
CA ALA A 398 19.57 -20.42 -59.62
C ALA A 398 21.04 -20.62 -60.04
N GLU A 399 21.98 -20.64 -59.07
CA GLU A 399 23.41 -20.92 -59.32
C GLU A 399 23.64 -22.35 -59.83
N ILE A 400 22.93 -23.33 -59.26
CA ILE A 400 23.04 -24.75 -59.70
C ILE A 400 22.47 -24.91 -61.12
N GLU A 401 21.34 -24.30 -61.39
CA GLU A 401 20.72 -24.36 -62.70
C GLU A 401 21.59 -23.71 -63.79
N GLN A 402 22.22 -22.58 -63.47
CA GLN A 402 23.16 -21.93 -64.37
C GLN A 402 24.36 -22.83 -64.68
N ARG A 403 24.99 -23.46 -63.66
CA ARG A 403 26.10 -24.41 -63.88
C ARG A 403 25.69 -25.60 -64.76
N ARG A 404 24.47 -26.07 -64.60
CA ARG A 404 23.94 -27.15 -65.33
C ARG A 404 23.77 -26.76 -66.79
N GLN A 405 23.27 -25.56 -67.06
CA GLN A 405 23.14 -25.04 -68.44
C GLN A 405 24.51 -24.89 -69.13
N GLU A 406 25.50 -24.37 -68.36
CA GLU A 406 26.88 -24.28 -68.90
C GLU A 406 27.47 -25.63 -69.18
N GLN A 407 27.27 -26.65 -68.35
CA GLN A 407 27.70 -28.03 -68.68
C GLN A 407 27.00 -28.66 -69.84
N GLN A 408 25.72 -28.38 -70.02
CA GLN A 408 24.93 -28.89 -71.14
C GLN A 408 25.37 -28.26 -72.42
N GLN A 409 25.69 -26.97 -72.43
CA GLN A 409 26.23 -26.29 -73.62
C GLN A 409 27.61 -26.87 -74.03
N GLU A 410 28.54 -27.05 -73.00
CA GLU A 410 29.83 -27.67 -73.26
C GLU A 410 29.69 -29.10 -73.88
N MET A 411 28.66 -29.85 -73.47
CA MET A 411 28.37 -31.16 -73.97
C MET A 411 27.82 -31.13 -75.41
N GLU A 412 26.89 -30.22 -75.67
CA GLU A 412 26.33 -30.01 -77.04
C GLU A 412 27.41 -29.59 -78.02
N GLU A 413 28.33 -28.71 -77.61
CA GLU A 413 29.49 -28.34 -78.40
C GLU A 413 30.41 -29.55 -78.71
N LEU A 414 30.67 -30.41 -77.70
CA LEU A 414 31.46 -31.61 -77.87
C LEU A 414 30.78 -32.65 -78.80
N GLN A 415 29.46 -32.75 -78.72
CA GLN A 415 28.67 -33.65 -79.60
C GLN A 415 28.61 -33.14 -81.04
N ALA A 416 28.59 -31.84 -81.21
CA ALA A 416 28.52 -31.22 -82.56
C ALA A 416 29.88 -31.16 -83.28
N ALA A 417 30.99 -31.30 -82.55
CA ALA A 417 32.31 -31.20 -83.14
C ALA A 417 32.63 -32.35 -84.11
N PRO A 418 33.26 -32.08 -85.26
CA PRO A 418 33.70 -33.13 -86.19
C PRO A 418 34.64 -34.15 -85.57
N GLU A 419 34.50 -35.44 -85.92
CA GLU A 419 35.28 -36.51 -85.27
C GLU A 419 36.79 -36.38 -85.51
N GLU A 420 37.15 -35.73 -86.59
CA GLU A 420 38.57 -35.49 -86.98
C GLU A 420 39.24 -34.38 -86.07
N GLU A 421 38.49 -33.56 -85.42
CA GLU A 421 39.00 -32.46 -84.55
C GLU A 421 39.10 -32.88 -83.07
N LEU A 422 38.53 -34.05 -82.74
CA LEU A 422 38.50 -34.51 -81.36
C LEU A 422 39.73 -35.37 -80.96
N THR A 423 40.24 -35.16 -79.76
CA THR A 423 41.27 -36.06 -79.20
C THR A 423 40.70 -37.48 -78.99
N THR A 424 41.54 -38.48 -78.88
CA THR A 424 41.13 -39.84 -78.57
C THR A 424 40.30 -39.95 -77.31
N GLU A 425 40.66 -39.17 -76.27
CA GLU A 425 39.92 -39.09 -75.02
C GLU A 425 38.58 -38.41 -75.15
N GLN A 426 38.44 -37.35 -75.96
CA GLN A 426 37.19 -36.71 -76.30
C GLN A 426 36.24 -37.57 -77.10
N GLN A 427 36.79 -38.32 -78.08
CA GLN A 427 35.99 -39.30 -78.88
C GLN A 427 35.44 -40.41 -77.97
N LEU A 428 36.27 -40.95 -77.07
CA LEU A 428 35.85 -41.95 -76.08
C LEU A 428 34.85 -41.40 -75.11
N TYR A 429 35.03 -40.16 -74.58
CA TYR A 429 34.10 -39.52 -73.71
C TYR A 429 32.75 -39.23 -74.33
N ARG A 430 32.73 -38.73 -75.58
CA ARG A 430 31.50 -38.55 -76.38
C ARG A 430 30.75 -39.87 -76.56
N ARG A 431 31.45 -40.99 -76.86
CA ARG A 431 30.87 -42.32 -77.00
C ARG A 431 30.33 -42.86 -75.66
N LEU A 432 30.98 -42.57 -74.52
CA LEU A 432 30.46 -42.89 -73.19
C LEU A 432 29.18 -42.10 -72.91
N CYS A 433 29.15 -40.81 -73.20
CA CYS A 433 27.95 -39.97 -73.01
C CYS A 433 26.80 -40.46 -73.82
N ALA A 434 27.00 -40.74 -75.15
CA ALA A 434 25.95 -41.28 -76.03
C ALA A 434 25.38 -42.62 -75.51
N LEU A 435 26.25 -43.52 -74.98
CA LEU A 435 25.78 -44.77 -74.38
C LEU A 435 24.95 -44.58 -73.13
N MET A 436 25.34 -43.59 -72.29
CA MET A 436 24.57 -43.24 -71.10
C MET A 436 23.22 -42.68 -71.41
N GLU A 437 23.09 -41.82 -72.48
CA GLU A 437 21.83 -41.18 -72.88
C GLU A 437 20.91 -42.13 -73.60
N GLU A 438 21.41 -42.82 -74.66
CA GLU A 438 20.60 -43.69 -75.48
C GLU A 438 20.13 -44.95 -74.79
N LYS A 439 21.03 -45.63 -74.01
CA LYS A 439 20.69 -46.89 -73.35
C LYS A 439 20.35 -46.77 -71.89
N GLN A 440 20.39 -45.55 -71.33
CA GLN A 440 20.13 -45.25 -69.93
C GLN A 440 20.87 -46.21 -68.97
N LEU A 441 22.08 -46.56 -69.30
CA LEU A 441 22.88 -47.53 -68.55
C LEU A 441 23.08 -47.18 -67.04
N TYR A 442 22.94 -45.93 -66.71
CA TYR A 442 23.00 -45.44 -65.36
C TYR A 442 21.90 -45.97 -64.41
N THR A 443 20.82 -46.53 -65.01
CA THR A 443 19.72 -47.13 -64.24
C THR A 443 20.07 -48.47 -63.59
N ASP A 444 21.07 -49.14 -64.12
CA ASP A 444 21.61 -50.38 -63.58
C ASP A 444 22.48 -50.08 -62.34
N GLU A 445 22.02 -50.57 -61.16
CA GLU A 445 22.74 -50.37 -59.87
C GLU A 445 24.17 -50.91 -59.92
N SER A 446 24.42 -52.02 -60.69
CA SER A 446 25.73 -52.69 -60.80
C SER A 446 26.70 -51.96 -61.73
N MET A 447 26.27 -50.89 -62.43
CA MET A 447 27.09 -50.13 -63.35
C MET A 447 28.36 -49.59 -62.69
N ASN A 448 29.47 -49.94 -63.27
CA ASN A 448 30.79 -49.56 -62.77
C ASN A 448 31.81 -49.34 -63.89
N ARG A 449 33.04 -48.97 -63.50
CA ARG A 449 34.14 -48.66 -64.40
C ARG A 449 34.45 -49.77 -65.37
N ASP A 450 34.51 -51.01 -64.90
CA ASP A 450 34.90 -52.18 -65.74
C ASP A 450 33.81 -52.57 -66.72
N THR A 451 32.55 -52.40 -66.28
CA THR A 451 31.40 -52.60 -67.17
C THR A 451 31.38 -51.57 -68.31
N LEU A 452 31.60 -50.27 -67.98
CA LEU A 452 31.69 -49.22 -69.01
C LEU A 452 32.83 -49.49 -70.00
N ALA A 453 34.02 -49.90 -69.53
CA ALA A 453 35.17 -50.21 -70.32
C ALA A 453 34.87 -51.38 -71.32
N SER A 454 34.21 -52.41 -70.81
CA SER A 454 33.75 -53.55 -71.68
C SER A 454 32.80 -53.13 -72.78
N LEU A 455 31.83 -52.25 -72.43
CA LEU A 455 30.79 -51.78 -73.41
C LEU A 455 31.36 -50.91 -74.52
N VAL A 456 32.42 -50.15 -74.29
CA VAL A 456 33.08 -49.32 -75.33
C VAL A 456 34.27 -49.99 -75.96
N GLY A 457 34.60 -51.24 -75.59
CA GLY A 457 35.67 -52.06 -76.15
C GLY A 457 37.09 -51.58 -75.83
N THR A 458 37.31 -51.04 -74.64
CA THR A 458 38.61 -50.54 -74.16
C THR A 458 38.89 -50.99 -72.70
N ASN A 459 40.01 -50.60 -72.18
CA ASN A 459 40.31 -50.92 -70.76
C ASN A 459 39.83 -49.82 -69.82
N ALA A 460 39.65 -50.17 -68.52
CA ALA A 460 39.13 -49.27 -67.53
C ALA A 460 39.99 -48.00 -67.28
N LYS A 461 41.29 -48.08 -67.56
CA LYS A 461 42.23 -46.94 -67.36
C LYS A 461 41.94 -45.84 -68.42
N TYR A 462 41.66 -46.18 -69.66
CA TYR A 462 41.36 -45.20 -70.68
C TYR A 462 39.95 -44.58 -70.46
N VAL A 463 38.98 -45.35 -69.98
CA VAL A 463 37.66 -44.79 -69.56
C VAL A 463 37.83 -43.77 -68.44
N GLU A 464 38.65 -44.11 -67.41
CA GLU A 464 38.90 -43.19 -66.32
C GLU A 464 39.62 -41.92 -66.78
N GLN A 465 40.62 -42.05 -67.67
CA GLN A 465 41.37 -40.93 -68.21
C GLN A 465 40.47 -40.02 -69.07
N ALA A 466 39.65 -40.59 -69.97
CA ALA A 466 38.72 -39.83 -70.78
C ALA A 466 37.68 -39.04 -69.94
N ILE A 467 37.08 -39.69 -68.96
CA ILE A 467 36.12 -39.03 -68.10
C ILE A 467 36.81 -37.91 -67.33
N ARG A 468 37.96 -38.17 -66.69
CA ARG A 468 38.69 -37.20 -65.88
C ARG A 468 39.14 -35.97 -66.69
N GLN A 469 39.59 -36.17 -67.94
CA GLN A 469 40.06 -35.05 -68.77
C GLN A 469 38.90 -34.20 -69.31
N CYS A 470 37.80 -34.86 -69.76
CA CYS A 470 36.69 -34.19 -70.46
C CYS A 470 35.60 -33.67 -69.47
N SER A 471 35.57 -34.13 -68.23
CA SER A 471 34.57 -33.72 -67.22
C SER A 471 35.11 -32.91 -66.08
N LYS A 472 36.19 -32.15 -66.25
CA LYS A 472 36.79 -31.31 -65.19
C LYS A 472 37.23 -32.10 -63.95
N GLY A 473 37.63 -33.38 -64.13
CA GLY A 473 38.20 -34.18 -63.04
C GLY A 473 37.24 -35.11 -62.31
N GLU A 474 36.05 -35.37 -62.86
CA GLU A 474 35.09 -36.35 -62.30
C GLU A 474 35.73 -37.74 -62.26
N THR A 475 35.38 -38.50 -61.21
CA THR A 475 35.65 -39.94 -61.20
C THR A 475 34.59 -40.66 -62.06
N VAL A 476 34.84 -41.92 -62.46
CA VAL A 476 33.84 -42.73 -63.14
C VAL A 476 32.54 -42.88 -62.33
N GLY A 477 32.68 -42.96 -60.96
CA GLY A 477 31.54 -43.01 -60.06
C GLY A 477 30.73 -41.71 -60.06
N ASP A 478 31.42 -40.55 -60.09
CA ASP A 478 30.75 -39.24 -60.14
C ASP A 478 30.04 -39.04 -61.50
N PHE A 479 30.67 -39.45 -62.58
CA PHE A 479 30.09 -39.43 -63.89
C PHE A 479 28.78 -40.25 -64.01
N ILE A 480 28.77 -41.47 -63.46
CA ILE A 480 27.53 -42.31 -63.45
C ILE A 480 26.50 -41.65 -62.52
N ASN A 481 26.92 -41.20 -61.33
CA ASN A 481 26.02 -40.58 -60.40
C ASN A 481 25.41 -39.26 -60.95
N ARG A 482 26.13 -38.50 -61.71
CA ARG A 482 25.58 -37.29 -62.37
C ARG A 482 24.36 -37.61 -63.23
N TYR A 483 24.43 -38.57 -64.08
CA TYR A 483 23.26 -39.00 -64.92
C TYR A 483 22.11 -39.53 -64.02
N ARG A 484 22.41 -40.29 -62.99
CA ARG A 484 21.41 -40.76 -62.00
C ARG A 484 20.71 -39.62 -61.38
N LEU A 485 21.46 -38.65 -60.84
CA LEU A 485 20.93 -37.50 -60.11
C LEU A 485 20.17 -36.53 -61.00
N GLU A 486 20.58 -36.36 -62.28
CA GLU A 486 19.86 -35.58 -63.25
C GLU A 486 18.49 -36.22 -63.54
N ARG A 487 18.44 -37.54 -63.69
CA ARG A 487 17.17 -38.25 -63.84
C ARG A 487 16.32 -38.16 -62.56
N VAL A 488 16.89 -38.28 -61.43
CA VAL A 488 16.17 -38.06 -60.15
C VAL A 488 15.58 -36.64 -60.11
N ALA A 489 16.37 -35.61 -60.42
CA ALA A 489 15.90 -34.22 -60.44
C ALA A 489 14.73 -34.01 -61.42
N TYR A 490 14.83 -34.61 -62.59
CA TYR A 490 13.74 -34.59 -63.62
C TYR A 490 12.47 -35.25 -63.06
N LEU A 491 12.57 -36.48 -62.53
CA LEU A 491 11.41 -37.21 -61.98
C LEU A 491 10.79 -36.52 -60.77
N LEU A 492 11.60 -35.91 -59.87
CA LEU A 492 11.11 -35.13 -58.75
C LEU A 492 10.22 -33.95 -59.19
N LYS A 493 10.49 -33.35 -60.35
CA LYS A 493 9.74 -32.21 -60.86
C LYS A 493 8.51 -32.62 -61.69
N ASN A 494 8.55 -33.78 -62.35
CA ASN A 494 7.57 -34.17 -63.36
C ASN A 494 6.68 -35.34 -62.91
N THR A 495 6.93 -35.94 -61.72
CA THR A 495 6.11 -37.06 -61.23
C THR A 495 5.84 -36.87 -59.74
N ASP A 496 4.76 -37.53 -59.27
CA ASP A 496 4.41 -37.58 -57.84
C ASP A 496 4.96 -38.85 -57.12
N ASP A 497 5.80 -39.62 -57.81
CA ASP A 497 6.37 -40.85 -57.28
C ASP A 497 7.13 -40.61 -55.98
N SER A 498 7.12 -41.58 -55.08
CA SER A 498 7.87 -41.47 -53.84
C SER A 498 9.39 -41.37 -54.10
N ILE A 499 10.12 -40.67 -53.26
CA ILE A 499 11.58 -40.47 -53.38
C ILE A 499 12.31 -41.84 -53.40
N ALA A 500 11.77 -42.84 -52.71
CA ALA A 500 12.34 -44.19 -52.70
C ALA A 500 12.19 -44.87 -54.10
N VAL A 501 10.99 -44.80 -54.70
CA VAL A 501 10.71 -45.33 -56.02
C VAL A 501 11.58 -44.63 -57.09
N ILE A 502 11.69 -43.30 -57.02
CA ILE A 502 12.54 -42.54 -57.95
C ILE A 502 14.01 -42.98 -57.79
N GLY A 503 14.48 -43.21 -56.54
CA GLY A 503 15.82 -43.69 -56.30
C GLY A 503 16.08 -45.07 -56.96
N GLU A 504 15.17 -46.00 -56.80
CA GLU A 504 15.25 -47.32 -57.42
C GLU A 504 15.26 -47.22 -58.96
N MET A 505 14.34 -46.42 -59.52
CA MET A 505 14.28 -46.18 -61.01
C MET A 505 15.55 -45.56 -61.56
N CYS A 506 16.33 -44.85 -60.76
CA CYS A 506 17.58 -44.20 -61.17
C CYS A 506 18.86 -44.95 -60.75
N GLY A 507 18.75 -46.17 -60.25
CA GLY A 507 19.92 -46.98 -59.86
C GLY A 507 20.55 -46.55 -58.55
N ILE A 508 19.81 -45.85 -57.63
CA ILE A 508 20.23 -45.49 -56.29
C ILE A 508 19.16 -45.96 -55.29
N PRO A 509 19.09 -47.25 -54.98
CA PRO A 509 17.99 -47.78 -54.16
C PRO A 509 18.12 -47.37 -52.69
N SER A 510 19.29 -47.06 -52.22
CA SER A 510 19.52 -46.60 -50.84
C SER A 510 19.05 -45.14 -50.66
N ARG A 511 17.99 -44.93 -49.88
CA ARG A 511 17.42 -43.60 -49.59
C ARG A 511 18.45 -42.64 -48.92
N SER A 512 19.31 -43.17 -48.04
CA SER A 512 20.37 -42.38 -47.39
C SER A 512 21.44 -41.97 -48.38
N THR A 513 21.85 -42.88 -49.29
CA THR A 513 22.82 -42.61 -50.35
C THR A 513 22.26 -41.57 -51.32
N LEU A 514 21.02 -41.72 -51.77
CA LEU A 514 20.36 -40.74 -52.63
C LEU A 514 20.31 -39.36 -51.97
N ALA A 515 19.88 -39.27 -50.73
CA ALA A 515 19.79 -37.99 -49.99
C ALA A 515 21.16 -37.31 -49.88
N ARG A 516 22.22 -38.09 -49.58
CA ARG A 516 23.58 -37.58 -49.48
C ARG A 516 24.13 -37.11 -50.83
N LEU A 517 24.05 -37.95 -51.86
CA LEU A 517 24.50 -37.60 -53.20
C LEU A 517 23.77 -36.42 -53.79
N PHE A 518 22.45 -36.39 -53.65
CA PHE A 518 21.60 -35.30 -54.13
C PHE A 518 21.90 -33.99 -53.43
N ARG A 519 22.10 -34.03 -52.08
CA ARG A 519 22.48 -32.83 -51.32
C ARG A 519 23.84 -32.31 -51.75
N ASN A 520 24.81 -33.19 -51.99
CA ASN A 520 26.13 -32.79 -52.48
C ASN A 520 26.08 -32.14 -53.88
N ALA A 521 25.23 -32.63 -54.76
CA ALA A 521 25.10 -32.12 -56.14
C ALA A 521 24.23 -30.87 -56.24
N TYR A 522 23.09 -30.82 -55.51
CA TYR A 522 22.09 -29.78 -55.60
C TYR A 522 22.00 -28.87 -54.37
N GLY A 523 22.84 -29.08 -53.34
CA GLY A 523 22.88 -28.27 -52.14
C GLY A 523 21.66 -28.43 -51.21
N MET A 524 20.66 -29.25 -51.59
CA MET A 524 19.41 -29.47 -50.87
C MET A 524 18.96 -30.92 -50.95
N THR A 525 18.03 -31.29 -50.06
CA THR A 525 17.48 -32.66 -50.10
C THR A 525 16.49 -32.85 -51.29
N PRO A 526 16.26 -34.09 -51.76
CA PRO A 526 15.23 -34.37 -52.75
C PRO A 526 13.85 -33.83 -52.38
N THR A 527 13.49 -33.86 -51.09
CA THR A 527 12.22 -33.33 -50.57
C THR A 527 12.12 -31.82 -50.72
N GLU A 528 13.22 -31.11 -50.45
CA GLU A 528 13.28 -29.65 -50.60
C GLU A 528 13.25 -29.24 -52.05
N TYR A 529 13.97 -29.99 -52.93
CA TYR A 529 13.99 -29.77 -54.36
C TYR A 529 12.63 -29.93 -55.02
N ARG A 530 11.83 -30.94 -54.63
CA ARG A 530 10.45 -31.16 -55.10
C ARG A 530 9.52 -30.00 -54.81
N LYS A 531 9.77 -29.26 -53.67
CA LYS A 531 8.92 -28.14 -53.25
C LYS A 531 9.24 -26.81 -53.93
N ILE A 532 10.34 -26.71 -54.63
CA ILE A 532 10.75 -25.54 -55.41
C ILE A 532 10.12 -25.57 -56.79
#